data_2d09ae24199fa26291db24b2254e34be
#
_entry.id   2d09ae24199fa26291db24b2254e34be
#
_cell.length_a   1.000
_cell.length_b   1.000
_cell.length_c   1.000
_cell.angle_alpha   90.00
_cell.angle_beta   90.00
_cell.angle_gamma   90.00
#
_symmetry.space_group_name_H-M   'P 1'
#
loop_
_entity.id
_entity.type
_entity.pdbx_description
1 polymer ?
#
loop_
_entity_poly.entity_id
_entity_poly.type
_entity_poly.pdbx_seq_one_letter_code
_entity_poly.pdbx_strand_id
1 'polypeptide(L)'
;MPGFIYQCAAIVSKQPDRLFAQPLAQVPDFVFNEDVVQVFPDMIKRSVPGYPTIVENIGVLAGQFAQPHSVLYDLGSSLGAVTQALRRHVQIDDCRVIAVDNSSAMVERCREYLHAQDSMFQELLPVEVIEADILRLDFQPTSLVALNFTLQFIQPEQRLELLTRIRQALLPGGAMILSEKLQFEDAVQHALLGDLHIAFKRANGYSELEIAQKRSAIEKVMLPDSLEQHRERLLAAGFSQVVPWFQCLNFASMIALP
;
A
#
# COMPACT_ATOMS: atom_id res chain seq x y z
N MET A 1 0.91 15.97 -30.04
CA MET A 1 -0.07 15.51 -29.05
C MET A 1 0.11 16.37 -27.80
N PRO A 2 -0.87 17.16 -27.35
CA PRO A 2 -0.68 18.03 -26.21
C PRO A 2 -0.72 17.20 -24.91
N GLY A 3 0.22 17.53 -24.03
CA GLY A 3 0.41 16.84 -22.75
C GLY A 3 -0.84 16.84 -21.86
N PHE A 4 -1.29 15.68 -21.51
CA PHE A 4 -2.24 15.49 -20.44
C PHE A 4 -1.54 15.83 -19.11
N ILE A 5 -1.76 17.07 -18.66
CA ILE A 5 -1.45 17.48 -17.29
C ILE A 5 -2.42 16.70 -16.41
N TYR A 6 -1.86 15.85 -15.56
CA TYR A 6 -2.52 15.03 -14.57
C TYR A 6 -3.38 15.87 -13.61
N GLN A 7 -4.65 16.06 -13.95
CA GLN A 7 -5.66 16.29 -12.93
C GLN A 7 -6.21 14.93 -12.52
N CYS A 8 -5.48 14.25 -11.65
CA CYS A 8 -6.03 13.18 -10.85
C CYS A 8 -7.17 13.83 -10.03
N ALA A 9 -8.41 13.69 -10.48
CA ALA A 9 -9.56 13.90 -9.63
C ALA A 9 -9.59 12.73 -8.62
N ALA A 10 -8.56 12.66 -7.78
CA ALA A 10 -8.65 11.92 -6.56
C ALA A 10 -9.89 12.47 -5.87
N ILE A 11 -10.81 11.61 -5.47
CA ILE A 11 -11.83 11.94 -4.48
C ILE A 11 -11.04 12.20 -3.20
N VAL A 12 -10.50 13.40 -3.11
CA VAL A 12 -9.70 13.87 -1.99
C VAL A 12 -10.69 14.05 -0.87
N SER A 13 -10.55 13.30 0.21
CA SER A 13 -11.16 13.68 1.47
C SER A 13 -10.82 15.16 1.68
N LYS A 14 -11.83 15.99 1.75
CA LYS A 14 -11.65 17.45 2.00
C LYS A 14 -11.28 17.72 3.46
N GLN A 15 -11.24 16.67 4.29
CA GLN A 15 -10.95 16.80 5.71
C GLN A 15 -9.45 16.56 5.96
N PRO A 16 -8.74 17.56 6.51
CA PRO A 16 -7.37 17.37 6.92
C PRO A 16 -7.29 16.38 8.10
N ASP A 17 -6.25 15.56 8.13
CA ASP A 17 -5.96 14.69 9.27
C ASP A 17 -5.66 15.53 10.51
N ARG A 18 -6.56 15.49 11.49
CA ARG A 18 -6.48 16.13 12.80
C ARG A 18 -6.80 15.17 13.95
N LEU A 19 -6.75 13.88 13.70
CA LEU A 19 -7.10 12.87 14.71
C LEU A 19 -6.27 13.00 15.99
N PHE A 20 -5.03 13.44 15.84
CA PHE A 20 -4.08 13.61 16.94
C PHE A 20 -3.76 15.08 17.25
N ALA A 21 -4.58 16.05 16.81
CA ALA A 21 -4.33 17.48 16.99
C ALA A 21 -4.58 17.98 18.42
N GLN A 22 -5.38 17.27 19.21
CA GLN A 22 -5.65 17.61 20.60
C GLN A 22 -4.90 16.64 21.54
N PRO A 23 -4.46 17.12 22.74
CA PRO A 23 -3.86 16.25 23.72
C PRO A 23 -4.79 15.11 24.14
N LEU A 24 -4.31 13.88 24.08
CA LEU A 24 -5.02 12.69 24.55
C LEU A 24 -4.48 12.25 25.90
N ALA A 25 -5.37 11.97 26.86
CA ALA A 25 -4.98 11.46 28.18
C ALA A 25 -4.30 10.08 28.07
N GLN A 26 -4.74 9.27 27.09
CA GLN A 26 -4.15 8.00 26.70
C GLN A 26 -4.27 7.87 25.18
N VAL A 27 -3.15 7.60 24.51
CA VAL A 27 -3.12 7.37 23.08
C VAL A 27 -3.47 5.90 22.82
N PRO A 28 -4.63 5.60 22.18
CA PRO A 28 -4.99 4.25 21.81
C PRO A 28 -4.09 3.70 20.72
N ASP A 29 -4.05 2.39 20.58
CA ASP A 29 -3.39 1.74 19.44
C ASP A 29 -4.11 2.12 18.15
N PHE A 30 -3.35 2.24 17.07
CA PHE A 30 -3.89 2.66 15.78
C PHE A 30 -4.80 1.58 15.18
N VAL A 31 -6.01 1.97 14.81
CA VAL A 31 -7.01 1.09 14.18
C VAL A 31 -7.57 1.77 12.93
N PHE A 32 -7.71 1.01 11.85
CA PHE A 32 -8.30 1.48 10.59
C PHE A 32 -9.84 1.51 10.67
N ASN A 33 -10.37 2.44 11.48
CA ASN A 33 -11.80 2.63 11.74
C ASN A 33 -12.39 3.77 10.87
N GLU A 34 -13.68 4.09 11.07
CA GLU A 34 -14.39 5.14 10.33
C GLU A 34 -13.75 6.52 10.45
N ASP A 35 -13.20 6.89 11.63
CA ASP A 35 -12.55 8.18 11.82
C ASP A 35 -11.29 8.28 10.96
N VAL A 36 -10.52 7.20 10.88
CA VAL A 36 -9.33 7.11 10.03
C VAL A 36 -9.72 7.15 8.54
N VAL A 37 -10.77 6.43 8.14
CA VAL A 37 -11.27 6.42 6.75
C VAL A 37 -11.50 7.82 6.21
N GLN A 38 -12.10 8.71 7.03
CA GLN A 38 -12.44 10.07 6.60
C GLN A 38 -11.22 10.94 6.27
N VAL A 39 -10.10 10.72 6.95
CA VAL A 39 -8.89 11.54 6.82
C VAL A 39 -7.73 10.79 6.16
N PHE A 40 -7.89 9.50 5.85
CA PHE A 40 -6.81 8.63 5.37
C PHE A 40 -6.09 9.16 4.12
N PRO A 41 -6.76 9.72 3.10
CA PRO A 41 -6.07 10.26 1.93
C PRO A 41 -5.13 11.43 2.26
N ASP A 42 -5.53 12.33 3.17
CA ASP A 42 -4.66 13.40 3.67
C ASP A 42 -3.56 12.84 4.57
N MET A 43 -3.94 11.93 5.46
CA MET A 43 -3.03 11.26 6.39
C MET A 43 -1.87 10.57 5.68
N ILE A 44 -2.15 9.74 4.68
CA ILE A 44 -1.11 8.95 4.01
C ILE A 44 -0.19 9.85 3.16
N LYS A 45 -0.75 10.83 2.45
CA LYS A 45 0.00 11.78 1.64
C LYS A 45 0.97 12.61 2.49
N ARG A 46 0.54 13.06 3.68
CA ARG A 46 1.35 13.88 4.59
C ARG A 46 2.33 13.06 5.43
N SER A 47 2.17 11.74 5.51
CA SER A 47 2.97 10.85 6.35
C SER A 47 3.95 9.98 5.59
N VAL A 48 3.68 9.64 4.32
CA VAL A 48 4.50 8.71 3.53
C VAL A 48 5.13 9.43 2.35
N PRO A 49 6.45 9.71 2.42
CA PRO A 49 7.19 10.35 1.32
C PRO A 49 7.08 9.52 0.05
N GLY A 50 6.67 10.16 -1.05
CA GLY A 50 6.56 9.52 -2.36
C GLY A 50 5.34 8.61 -2.56
N TYR A 51 4.39 8.56 -1.64
CA TYR A 51 3.20 7.70 -1.76
C TYR A 51 2.47 7.83 -3.11
N PRO A 52 2.16 9.04 -3.63
CA PRO A 52 1.51 9.15 -4.93
C PRO A 52 2.35 8.58 -6.08
N THR A 53 3.67 8.76 -6.02
CA THR A 53 4.62 8.23 -7.01
C THR A 53 4.63 6.70 -6.98
N ILE A 54 4.64 6.10 -5.79
CA ILE A 54 4.58 4.64 -5.63
C ILE A 54 3.29 4.10 -6.24
N VAL A 55 2.13 4.65 -5.86
CA VAL A 55 0.82 4.18 -6.34
C VAL A 55 0.71 4.27 -7.87
N GLU A 56 1.11 5.40 -8.46
CA GLU A 56 1.06 5.58 -9.90
C GLU A 56 1.98 4.60 -10.65
N ASN A 57 3.21 4.41 -10.15
CA ASN A 57 4.14 3.47 -10.76
C ASN A 57 3.74 2.01 -10.54
N ILE A 58 3.04 1.64 -9.47
CA ILE A 58 2.43 0.30 -9.34
C ILE A 58 1.48 0.06 -10.51
N GLY A 59 0.65 1.05 -10.87
CA GLY A 59 -0.21 0.95 -12.05
C GLY A 59 0.58 0.74 -13.34
N VAL A 60 1.65 1.52 -13.57
CA VAL A 60 2.52 1.38 -14.75
C VAL A 60 3.17 -0.01 -14.79
N LEU A 61 3.72 -0.47 -13.67
CA LEU A 61 4.32 -1.81 -13.56
C LEU A 61 3.30 -2.91 -13.83
N ALA A 62 2.07 -2.74 -13.34
CA ALA A 62 1.00 -3.70 -13.60
C ALA A 62 0.73 -3.88 -15.09
N GLY A 63 0.80 -2.82 -15.88
CA GLY A 63 0.68 -2.90 -17.33
C GLY A 63 1.76 -3.76 -18.01
N GLN A 64 2.91 -4.01 -17.35
CA GLN A 64 3.99 -4.87 -17.86
C GLN A 64 3.82 -6.33 -17.46
N PHE A 65 3.21 -6.61 -16.31
CA PHE A 65 3.13 -7.95 -15.72
C PHE A 65 1.76 -8.60 -15.84
N ALA A 66 0.71 -7.80 -16.02
CA ALA A 66 -0.65 -8.31 -16.18
C ALA A 66 -0.75 -9.25 -17.38
N GLN A 67 -1.51 -10.33 -17.23
CA GLN A 67 -1.67 -11.37 -18.26
C GLN A 67 -3.18 -11.64 -18.49
N PRO A 68 -3.58 -12.03 -19.73
CA PRO A 68 -4.95 -12.44 -20.00
C PRO A 68 -5.38 -13.62 -19.10
N HIS A 69 -6.67 -13.71 -18.82
CA HIS A 69 -7.27 -14.77 -18.02
C HIS A 69 -6.66 -14.89 -16.60
N SER A 70 -6.19 -13.79 -16.02
CA SER A 70 -5.57 -13.75 -14.71
C SER A 70 -6.25 -12.77 -13.76
N VAL A 71 -5.83 -12.82 -12.51
CA VAL A 71 -6.26 -11.90 -11.45
C VAL A 71 -5.09 -10.99 -11.08
N LEU A 72 -5.39 -9.75 -10.71
CA LEU A 72 -4.47 -8.83 -10.05
C LEU A 72 -4.96 -8.63 -8.62
N TYR A 73 -4.10 -8.82 -7.62
CA TYR A 73 -4.46 -8.60 -6.23
C TYR A 73 -3.91 -7.27 -5.70
N ASP A 74 -4.77 -6.53 -4.99
CA ASP A 74 -4.40 -5.40 -4.13
C ASP A 74 -4.69 -5.82 -2.68
N LEU A 75 -3.66 -6.25 -1.94
CA LEU A 75 -3.77 -6.83 -0.60
C LEU A 75 -3.50 -5.77 0.48
N GLY A 76 -4.51 -5.48 1.30
CA GLY A 76 -4.56 -4.31 2.15
C GLY A 76 -4.93 -3.09 1.33
N SER A 77 -6.00 -3.20 0.54
CA SER A 77 -6.39 -2.20 -0.46
C SER A 77 -6.82 -0.86 0.14
N SER A 78 -7.18 -0.83 1.43
CA SER A 78 -7.64 0.37 2.11
C SER A 78 -8.75 1.07 1.30
N LEU A 79 -8.58 2.31 0.93
CA LEU A 79 -9.55 3.07 0.12
C LEU A 79 -9.41 2.83 -1.40
N GLY A 80 -8.62 1.85 -1.84
CA GLY A 80 -8.49 1.45 -3.22
C GLY A 80 -7.59 2.32 -4.09
N ALA A 81 -6.60 3.01 -3.53
CA ALA A 81 -5.69 3.85 -4.30
C ALA A 81 -4.89 3.05 -5.34
N VAL A 82 -4.29 1.92 -4.93
CA VAL A 82 -3.58 1.00 -5.82
C VAL A 82 -4.58 0.34 -6.79
N THR A 83 -5.71 -0.14 -6.28
CA THR A 83 -6.79 -0.71 -7.10
C THR A 83 -7.18 0.22 -8.27
N GLN A 84 -7.37 1.51 -7.99
CA GLN A 84 -7.69 2.50 -9.03
C GLN A 84 -6.55 2.68 -10.05
N ALA A 85 -5.29 2.65 -9.59
CA ALA A 85 -4.13 2.72 -10.48
C ALA A 85 -4.05 1.48 -11.39
N LEU A 86 -4.22 0.27 -10.84
CA LEU A 86 -4.28 -0.97 -11.60
C LEU A 86 -5.34 -0.90 -12.71
N ARG A 87 -6.56 -0.51 -12.35
CA ARG A 87 -7.70 -0.42 -13.28
C ARG A 87 -7.51 0.56 -14.42
N ARG A 88 -6.74 1.64 -14.21
CA ARG A 88 -6.46 2.66 -15.24
C ARG A 88 -5.34 2.25 -16.19
N HIS A 89 -4.32 1.56 -15.67
CA HIS A 89 -3.10 1.29 -16.44
C HIS A 89 -3.10 -0.07 -17.14
N VAL A 90 -3.91 -1.03 -16.68
CA VAL A 90 -3.98 -2.35 -17.30
C VAL A 90 -5.15 -2.39 -18.28
N GLN A 91 -4.81 -2.70 -19.54
CA GLN A 91 -5.75 -2.82 -20.67
C GLN A 91 -5.57 -4.20 -21.30
N ILE A 92 -5.99 -5.22 -20.58
CA ILE A 92 -5.86 -6.63 -21.00
C ILE A 92 -7.23 -7.30 -20.82
N ASP A 93 -7.68 -8.00 -21.88
CA ASP A 93 -8.93 -8.72 -21.86
C ASP A 93 -8.91 -9.87 -20.84
N ASP A 94 -10.09 -10.18 -20.30
CA ASP A 94 -10.30 -11.27 -19.34
C ASP A 94 -9.39 -11.20 -18.08
N CYS A 95 -9.02 -9.99 -17.70
CA CYS A 95 -8.29 -9.70 -16.46
C CYS A 95 -9.20 -8.93 -15.49
N ARG A 96 -9.05 -9.14 -14.18
CA ARG A 96 -9.77 -8.39 -13.15
C ARG A 96 -8.92 -8.12 -11.93
N VAL A 97 -9.31 -7.13 -11.15
CA VAL A 97 -8.68 -6.81 -9.87
C VAL A 97 -9.50 -7.41 -8.73
N ILE A 98 -8.82 -8.01 -7.75
CA ILE A 98 -9.38 -8.36 -6.45
C ILE A 98 -8.70 -7.49 -5.40
N ALA A 99 -9.47 -6.59 -4.82
CA ALA A 99 -9.05 -5.70 -3.75
C ALA A 99 -9.50 -6.29 -2.40
N VAL A 100 -8.57 -6.50 -1.47
CA VAL A 100 -8.83 -7.17 -0.20
C VAL A 100 -8.39 -6.29 0.95
N ASP A 101 -9.27 -6.09 1.92
CA ASP A 101 -8.96 -5.44 3.19
C ASP A 101 -9.75 -6.10 4.33
N ASN A 102 -9.23 -6.07 5.55
CA ASN A 102 -9.90 -6.64 6.71
C ASN A 102 -10.71 -5.62 7.52
N SER A 103 -10.68 -4.35 7.15
CA SER A 103 -11.47 -3.29 7.76
C SER A 103 -12.75 -3.06 6.96
N SER A 104 -13.91 -3.38 7.54
CA SER A 104 -15.24 -3.13 6.93
C SER A 104 -15.39 -1.66 6.53
N ALA A 105 -14.97 -0.72 7.38
CA ALA A 105 -15.04 0.71 7.08
C ALA A 105 -14.21 1.10 5.84
N MET A 106 -13.01 0.52 5.68
CA MET A 106 -12.18 0.73 4.48
C MET A 106 -12.83 0.12 3.24
N VAL A 107 -13.33 -1.12 3.35
CA VAL A 107 -13.99 -1.84 2.25
C VAL A 107 -15.23 -1.10 1.73
N GLU A 108 -16.10 -0.62 2.63
CA GLU A 108 -17.29 0.14 2.24
C GLU A 108 -16.90 1.43 1.49
N ARG A 109 -15.96 2.20 2.02
CA ARG A 109 -15.50 3.42 1.38
C ARG A 109 -14.76 3.15 0.07
N CYS A 110 -14.00 2.05 -0.02
CA CYS A 110 -13.36 1.62 -1.27
C CYS A 110 -14.41 1.36 -2.36
N ARG A 111 -15.49 0.64 -2.05
CA ARG A 111 -16.59 0.38 -2.99
C ARG A 111 -17.23 1.68 -3.50
N GLU A 112 -17.48 2.65 -2.61
CA GLU A 112 -18.00 3.97 -3.00
C GLU A 112 -17.07 4.70 -3.97
N TYR A 113 -15.77 4.71 -3.70
CA TYR A 113 -14.78 5.38 -4.55
C TYR A 113 -14.65 4.71 -5.91
N LEU A 114 -14.66 3.37 -5.97
CA LEU A 114 -14.60 2.63 -7.22
C LEU A 114 -15.87 2.81 -8.04
N HIS A 115 -17.06 2.82 -7.42
CA HIS A 115 -18.31 3.12 -8.09
C HIS A 115 -18.33 4.54 -8.68
N ALA A 116 -17.81 5.53 -7.94
CA ALA A 116 -17.67 6.88 -8.47
C ALA A 116 -16.69 6.94 -9.65
N GLN A 117 -15.60 6.17 -9.60
CA GLN A 117 -14.65 6.03 -10.72
C GLN A 117 -15.32 5.43 -11.96
N ASP A 118 -16.12 4.38 -11.82
CA ASP A 118 -16.86 3.76 -12.91
C ASP A 118 -17.81 4.75 -13.62
N SER A 119 -18.34 5.71 -12.87
CA SER A 119 -19.21 6.75 -13.41
C SER A 119 -18.45 7.81 -14.23
N MET A 120 -17.13 7.93 -14.04
CA MET A 120 -16.30 8.96 -14.68
C MET A 120 -15.46 8.44 -15.85
N PHE A 121 -15.14 7.16 -15.87
CA PHE A 121 -14.27 6.53 -16.87
C PHE A 121 -14.99 5.37 -17.54
N GLN A 122 -14.75 5.21 -18.85
CA GLN A 122 -15.19 4.04 -19.60
C GLN A 122 -14.07 3.00 -19.66
N GLU A 123 -14.45 1.72 -19.75
CA GLU A 123 -13.51 0.61 -20.01
C GLU A 123 -12.43 0.39 -18.94
N LEU A 124 -12.79 0.52 -17.67
CA LEU A 124 -11.91 0.14 -16.57
C LEU A 124 -11.98 -1.38 -16.34
N LEU A 125 -10.86 -1.97 -15.89
CA LEU A 125 -10.87 -3.38 -15.49
C LEU A 125 -11.96 -3.66 -14.44
N PRO A 126 -12.65 -4.80 -14.55
CA PRO A 126 -13.56 -5.27 -13.50
C PRO A 126 -12.84 -5.37 -12.16
N VAL A 127 -13.55 -5.08 -11.10
CA VAL A 127 -13.00 -5.15 -9.73
C VAL A 127 -13.99 -5.82 -8.78
N GLU A 128 -13.47 -6.67 -7.93
CA GLU A 128 -14.15 -7.25 -6.79
C GLU A 128 -13.49 -6.75 -5.50
N VAL A 129 -14.28 -6.23 -4.55
CA VAL A 129 -13.77 -5.76 -3.25
C VAL A 129 -14.25 -6.72 -2.17
N ILE A 130 -13.30 -7.36 -1.49
CA ILE A 130 -13.54 -8.43 -0.52
C ILE A 130 -13.11 -7.96 0.87
N GLU A 131 -14.01 -8.09 1.85
CA GLU A 131 -13.65 -7.98 3.27
C GLU A 131 -13.12 -9.34 3.73
N ALA A 132 -11.81 -9.45 3.91
CA ALA A 132 -11.16 -10.69 4.33
C ALA A 132 -9.79 -10.44 4.97
N ASP A 133 -9.38 -11.41 5.79
CA ASP A 133 -7.99 -11.52 6.26
C ASP A 133 -7.13 -12.18 5.17
N ILE A 134 -6.13 -11.47 4.67
CA ILE A 134 -5.22 -11.96 3.63
C ILE A 134 -4.43 -13.21 4.06
N LEU A 135 -4.29 -13.43 5.35
CA LEU A 135 -3.66 -14.65 5.89
C LEU A 135 -4.51 -15.90 5.67
N ARG A 136 -5.82 -15.74 5.40
CA ARG A 136 -6.77 -16.84 5.18
C ARG A 136 -7.32 -16.89 3.76
N LEU A 137 -6.86 -15.98 2.89
CA LEU A 137 -7.35 -15.88 1.53
C LEU A 137 -6.82 -17.03 0.66
N ASP A 138 -7.69 -17.71 -0.05
CA ASP A 138 -7.30 -18.66 -1.10
C ASP A 138 -7.01 -17.92 -2.40
N PHE A 139 -5.72 -17.89 -2.77
CA PHE A 139 -5.29 -17.17 -3.97
C PHE A 139 -5.63 -17.94 -5.24
N GLN A 140 -6.25 -17.25 -6.20
CA GLN A 140 -6.40 -17.74 -7.58
C GLN A 140 -5.08 -17.52 -8.34
N PRO A 141 -4.85 -18.22 -9.48
CA PRO A 141 -3.73 -17.92 -10.35
C PRO A 141 -3.68 -16.42 -10.70
N THR A 142 -2.57 -15.78 -10.43
CA THR A 142 -2.43 -14.33 -10.49
C THR A 142 -1.20 -13.92 -11.27
N SER A 143 -1.29 -12.82 -12.03
CA SER A 143 -0.14 -12.24 -12.72
C SER A 143 0.50 -11.10 -11.96
N LEU A 144 -0.22 -10.48 -11.01
CA LEU A 144 0.33 -9.43 -10.16
C LEU A 144 -0.28 -9.46 -8.77
N VAL A 145 0.57 -9.27 -7.76
CA VAL A 145 0.14 -9.02 -6.38
C VAL A 145 0.81 -7.75 -5.86
N ALA A 146 0.02 -6.80 -5.39
CA ALA A 146 0.51 -5.61 -4.71
C ALA A 146 0.25 -5.72 -3.20
N LEU A 147 1.31 -5.58 -2.40
CA LEU A 147 1.30 -5.34 -0.96
C LEU A 147 1.89 -3.95 -0.72
N ASN A 148 1.02 -2.93 -0.62
CA ASN A 148 1.47 -1.55 -0.54
C ASN A 148 1.28 -0.99 0.88
N PHE A 149 2.34 -1.05 1.69
CA PHE A 149 2.37 -0.70 3.12
C PHE A 149 1.45 -1.57 3.98
N THR A 150 1.40 -2.86 3.69
CA THR A 150 0.50 -3.83 4.32
C THR A 150 1.25 -4.86 5.17
N LEU A 151 2.36 -5.42 4.65
CA LEU A 151 3.08 -6.51 5.31
C LEU A 151 3.61 -6.10 6.70
N GLN A 152 3.95 -4.83 6.89
CA GLN A 152 4.41 -4.27 8.15
C GLN A 152 3.38 -4.36 9.31
N PHE A 153 2.11 -4.61 9.02
CA PHE A 153 1.04 -4.82 10.01
C PHE A 153 0.77 -6.29 10.31
N ILE A 154 1.47 -7.21 9.62
CA ILE A 154 1.39 -8.66 9.85
C ILE A 154 2.50 -9.06 10.81
N GLN A 155 2.19 -9.99 11.72
CA GLN A 155 3.19 -10.50 12.66
C GLN A 155 4.36 -11.15 11.89
N PRO A 156 5.61 -10.91 12.27
CA PRO A 156 6.79 -11.37 11.54
C PRO A 156 6.79 -12.88 11.25
N GLU A 157 6.27 -13.68 12.16
CA GLU A 157 6.21 -15.14 12.07
C GLU A 157 5.28 -15.63 10.96
N GLN A 158 4.29 -14.82 10.58
CA GLN A 158 3.27 -15.17 9.56
C GLN A 158 3.66 -14.68 8.16
N ARG A 159 4.65 -13.77 8.04
CA ARG A 159 5.01 -13.13 6.77
C ARG A 159 5.55 -14.10 5.73
N LEU A 160 6.42 -15.04 6.15
CA LEU A 160 7.02 -16.01 5.23
C LEU A 160 5.97 -16.92 4.62
N GLU A 161 5.03 -17.42 5.41
CA GLU A 161 3.95 -18.29 4.93
C GLU A 161 3.06 -17.55 3.91
N LEU A 162 2.65 -16.32 4.23
CA LEU A 162 1.87 -15.50 3.30
C LEU A 162 2.59 -15.28 1.96
N LEU A 163 3.86 -14.89 2.00
CA LEU A 163 4.66 -14.64 0.81
C LEU A 163 4.89 -15.92 -0.01
N THR A 164 5.04 -17.07 0.64
CA THR A 164 5.14 -18.37 -0.02
C THR A 164 3.85 -18.72 -0.76
N ARG A 165 2.70 -18.51 -0.15
CA ARG A 165 1.38 -18.74 -0.79
C ARG A 165 1.16 -17.80 -1.97
N ILE A 166 1.54 -16.52 -1.85
CA ILE A 166 1.51 -15.55 -2.94
C ILE A 166 2.41 -16.02 -4.09
N ARG A 167 3.65 -16.44 -3.77
CA ARG A 167 4.59 -16.94 -4.79
C ARG A 167 4.04 -18.16 -5.55
N GLN A 168 3.38 -19.07 -4.84
CA GLN A 168 2.77 -20.25 -5.44
C GLN A 168 1.59 -19.92 -6.39
N ALA A 169 0.85 -18.85 -6.11
CA ALA A 169 -0.25 -18.39 -6.93
C ALA A 169 0.21 -17.58 -8.16
N LEU A 170 1.43 -17.04 -8.14
CA LEU A 170 1.95 -16.25 -9.27
C LEU A 170 2.20 -17.12 -10.49
N LEU A 171 1.64 -16.68 -11.60
CA LEU A 171 1.87 -17.24 -12.93
C LEU A 171 3.32 -17.00 -13.39
N PRO A 172 3.88 -17.84 -14.27
CA PRO A 172 5.15 -17.57 -14.90
C PRO A 172 5.13 -16.19 -15.60
N GLY A 173 6.16 -15.38 -15.36
CA GLY A 173 6.23 -13.99 -15.88
C GLY A 173 5.41 -12.96 -15.11
N GLY A 174 4.71 -13.37 -14.05
CA GLY A 174 4.04 -12.46 -13.14
C GLY A 174 5.02 -11.76 -12.16
N ALA A 175 4.51 -10.91 -11.27
CA ALA A 175 5.33 -10.21 -10.28
C ALA A 175 4.56 -9.92 -9.00
N MET A 176 5.29 -9.77 -7.90
CA MET A 176 4.78 -9.15 -6.68
C MET A 176 5.46 -7.79 -6.47
N ILE A 177 4.69 -6.78 -6.09
CA ILE A 177 5.18 -5.47 -5.70
C ILE A 177 4.98 -5.32 -4.19
N LEU A 178 6.08 -5.08 -3.47
CA LEU A 178 6.07 -4.87 -2.03
C LEU A 178 6.58 -3.46 -1.73
N SER A 179 5.76 -2.65 -1.07
CA SER A 179 6.16 -1.32 -0.59
C SER A 179 6.04 -1.29 0.92
N GLU A 180 7.10 -0.88 1.63
CA GLU A 180 7.17 -0.93 3.08
C GLU A 180 7.96 0.26 3.66
N LYS A 181 7.67 0.60 4.91
CA LYS A 181 8.56 1.40 5.72
C LYS A 181 9.73 0.54 6.18
N LEU A 182 10.94 1.10 6.11
CA LEU A 182 12.16 0.41 6.48
C LEU A 182 12.65 0.80 7.85
N GLN A 183 13.25 -0.14 8.55
CA GLN A 183 14.20 0.10 9.63
C GLN A 183 15.64 -0.13 9.13
N PHE A 184 16.61 0.40 9.84
CA PHE A 184 18.02 0.28 9.50
C PHE A 184 18.80 -0.25 10.71
N GLU A 185 19.73 -1.16 10.47
CA GLU A 185 20.58 -1.74 11.50
C GLU A 185 21.64 -0.75 11.99
N ASP A 186 22.17 0.08 11.08
CA ASP A 186 23.08 1.17 11.44
C ASP A 186 22.34 2.26 12.20
N ALA A 187 22.74 2.50 13.43
CA ALA A 187 22.08 3.44 14.34
C ALA A 187 22.14 4.89 13.84
N VAL A 188 23.20 5.29 13.14
CA VAL A 188 23.36 6.65 12.59
C VAL A 188 22.40 6.83 11.41
N GLN A 189 22.36 5.86 10.52
CA GLN A 189 21.42 5.87 9.39
C GLN A 189 19.98 5.85 9.88
N HIS A 190 19.66 5.01 10.87
CA HIS A 190 18.31 4.90 11.45
C HIS A 190 17.85 6.24 12.04
N ALA A 191 18.72 6.89 12.85
CA ALA A 191 18.43 8.18 13.45
C ALA A 191 18.26 9.28 12.37
N LEU A 192 19.20 9.38 11.43
CA LEU A 192 19.16 10.38 10.36
C LEU A 192 17.89 10.31 9.53
N LEU A 193 17.54 9.11 9.04
CA LEU A 193 16.36 8.93 8.19
C LEU A 193 15.06 9.06 8.98
N GLY A 194 15.07 8.70 10.27
CA GLY A 194 13.99 8.98 11.21
C GLY A 194 13.73 10.47 11.39
N ASP A 195 14.77 11.24 11.63
CA ASP A 195 14.69 12.70 11.81
C ASP A 195 14.25 13.41 10.52
N LEU A 196 14.76 12.99 9.37
CA LEU A 196 14.32 13.49 8.06
C LEU A 196 12.84 13.17 7.79
N HIS A 197 12.36 11.99 8.19
CA HIS A 197 10.94 11.66 8.08
C HIS A 197 10.07 12.53 9.02
N ILE A 198 10.54 12.83 10.22
CA ILE A 198 9.87 13.79 11.12
C ILE A 198 9.84 15.18 10.48
N ALA A 199 10.95 15.64 9.92
CA ALA A 199 11.03 16.92 9.20
C ALA A 199 10.05 16.96 7.99
N PHE A 200 9.92 15.87 7.26
CA PHE A 200 8.94 15.73 6.18
C PHE A 200 7.50 15.91 6.70
N LYS A 201 7.13 15.28 7.81
CA LYS A 201 5.81 15.46 8.42
C LYS A 201 5.55 16.90 8.84
N ARG A 202 6.54 17.57 9.46
CA ARG A 202 6.46 19.00 9.81
C ARG A 202 6.23 19.88 8.58
N ALA A 203 7.00 19.64 7.52
CA ALA A 203 6.87 20.37 6.26
C ALA A 203 5.47 20.17 5.61
N ASN A 204 4.82 19.06 5.90
CA ASN A 204 3.45 18.76 5.48
C ASN A 204 2.39 19.22 6.51
N GLY A 205 2.77 20.04 7.50
CA GLY A 205 1.84 20.75 8.39
C GLY A 205 1.38 19.96 9.62
N TYR A 206 2.06 18.88 10.01
CA TYR A 206 1.84 18.25 11.32
C TYR A 206 2.57 19.01 12.43
N SER A 207 1.91 19.21 13.55
CA SER A 207 2.51 19.72 14.79
C SER A 207 3.33 18.63 15.49
N GLU A 208 4.20 19.03 16.43
CA GLU A 208 4.98 18.10 17.26
C GLU A 208 4.07 17.15 18.07
N LEU A 209 2.93 17.67 18.56
CA LEU A 209 1.97 16.89 19.31
C LEU A 209 1.34 15.78 18.43
N GLU A 210 0.89 16.13 17.22
CA GLU A 210 0.33 15.17 16.28
C GLU A 210 1.35 14.11 15.90
N ILE A 211 2.60 14.48 15.66
CA ILE A 211 3.69 13.57 15.33
C ILE A 211 3.94 12.59 16.49
N ALA A 212 4.04 13.12 17.72
CA ALA A 212 4.31 12.31 18.91
C ALA A 212 3.17 11.34 19.22
N GLN A 213 1.92 11.80 19.23
CA GLN A 213 0.76 10.96 19.51
C GLN A 213 0.55 9.90 18.43
N LYS A 214 0.65 10.27 17.15
CA LYS A 214 0.54 9.33 16.05
C LYS A 214 1.65 8.27 16.07
N ARG A 215 2.87 8.67 16.44
CA ARG A 215 3.98 7.73 16.61
C ARG A 215 3.65 6.72 17.71
N SER A 216 3.22 7.16 18.88
CA SER A 216 2.84 6.27 19.99
C SER A 216 1.68 5.33 19.63
N ALA A 217 0.71 5.79 18.82
CA ALA A 217 -0.41 4.95 18.37
C ALA A 217 0.06 3.82 17.44
N ILE A 218 0.99 4.11 16.51
CA ILE A 218 1.34 3.17 15.43
C ILE A 218 2.53 2.25 15.77
N GLU A 219 3.40 2.62 16.70
CA GLU A 219 4.63 1.87 17.04
C GLU A 219 4.37 0.42 17.48
N LYS A 220 3.21 0.14 18.07
CA LYS A 220 2.86 -1.20 18.54
C LYS A 220 2.26 -2.10 17.46
N VAL A 221 1.71 -1.52 16.42
CA VAL A 221 0.98 -2.25 15.37
C VAL A 221 1.74 -2.33 14.07
N MET A 222 2.66 -1.39 13.82
CA MET A 222 3.49 -1.37 12.62
C MET A 222 4.91 -1.84 12.98
N LEU A 223 5.29 -2.97 12.43
CA LEU A 223 6.54 -3.69 12.69
C LEU A 223 7.42 -3.67 11.42
N PRO A 224 8.20 -2.59 11.17
CA PRO A 224 9.00 -2.51 9.96
C PRO A 224 10.21 -3.44 10.02
N ASP A 225 10.59 -3.98 8.85
CA ASP A 225 11.80 -4.74 8.61
C ASP A 225 12.87 -3.89 7.89
N SER A 226 14.10 -4.38 7.83
CA SER A 226 15.11 -3.81 6.94
C SER A 226 14.90 -4.29 5.49
N LEU A 227 15.53 -3.60 4.55
CA LEU A 227 15.49 -3.99 3.13
C LEU A 227 16.07 -5.40 2.93
N GLU A 228 17.13 -5.75 3.67
CA GLU A 228 17.75 -7.07 3.58
C GLU A 228 16.84 -8.16 4.16
N GLN A 229 16.17 -7.91 5.29
CA GLN A 229 15.17 -8.84 5.84
C GLN A 229 14.01 -9.09 4.88
N HIS A 230 13.54 -8.05 4.18
CA HIS A 230 12.53 -8.24 3.12
C HIS A 230 13.07 -9.09 1.99
N ARG A 231 14.29 -8.80 1.52
CA ARG A 231 14.94 -9.55 0.44
C ARG A 231 15.15 -11.01 0.80
N GLU A 232 15.70 -11.29 1.95
CA GLU A 232 15.93 -12.66 2.46
C GLU A 232 14.62 -13.45 2.56
N ARG A 233 13.58 -12.82 3.12
CA ARG A 233 12.26 -13.46 3.27
C ARG A 233 11.60 -13.74 1.93
N LEU A 234 11.71 -12.85 0.95
CA LEU A 234 11.19 -13.06 -0.40
C LEU A 234 11.93 -14.20 -1.12
N LEU A 235 13.25 -14.26 -1.02
CA LEU A 235 14.04 -15.37 -1.55
C LEU A 235 13.67 -16.69 -0.87
N ALA A 236 13.50 -16.69 0.45
CA ALA A 236 13.07 -17.87 1.22
C ALA A 236 11.64 -18.31 0.84
N ALA A 237 10.76 -17.37 0.44
CA ALA A 237 9.41 -17.67 -0.07
C ALA A 237 9.41 -18.26 -1.49
N GLY A 238 10.58 -18.32 -2.17
CA GLY A 238 10.74 -18.93 -3.49
C GLY A 238 10.73 -17.94 -4.67
N PHE A 239 10.82 -16.64 -4.40
CA PHE A 239 11.09 -15.66 -5.46
C PHE A 239 12.54 -15.78 -5.92
N SER A 240 12.78 -15.61 -7.22
CA SER A 240 14.12 -15.73 -7.82
C SER A 240 14.93 -14.44 -7.75
N GLN A 241 14.23 -13.30 -7.82
CA GLN A 241 14.84 -11.97 -7.83
C GLN A 241 14.03 -10.97 -7.01
N VAL A 242 14.73 -10.05 -6.36
CA VAL A 242 14.14 -8.91 -5.64
C VAL A 242 14.84 -7.64 -6.07
N VAL A 243 14.10 -6.76 -6.72
CA VAL A 243 14.63 -5.54 -7.35
C VAL A 243 14.01 -4.31 -6.68
N PRO A 244 14.74 -3.59 -5.81
CA PRO A 244 14.31 -2.28 -5.33
C PRO A 244 14.24 -1.31 -6.52
N TRP A 245 13.09 -0.66 -6.70
CA TRP A 245 12.89 0.30 -7.78
C TRP A 245 12.60 1.71 -7.28
N PHE A 246 12.23 1.84 -6.00
CA PHE A 246 11.96 3.13 -5.37
C PHE A 246 12.46 3.14 -3.93
N GLN A 247 13.07 4.24 -3.50
CA GLN A 247 13.31 4.54 -2.10
C GLN A 247 13.25 6.06 -1.88
N CYS A 248 12.53 6.47 -0.84
CA CYS A 248 12.51 7.85 -0.37
C CYS A 248 12.55 7.83 1.16
N LEU A 249 13.62 8.38 1.74
CA LEU A 249 13.90 8.29 3.17
C LEU A 249 13.88 6.81 3.64
N ASN A 250 13.01 6.52 4.61
CA ASN A 250 12.79 5.18 5.17
C ASN A 250 11.54 4.49 4.59
N PHE A 251 11.20 4.76 3.34
CA PHE A 251 10.14 4.08 2.59
C PHE A 251 10.70 3.55 1.28
N ALA A 252 10.43 2.30 0.98
CA ALA A 252 10.90 1.67 -0.24
C ALA A 252 9.81 0.84 -0.91
N SER A 253 9.99 0.60 -2.21
CA SER A 253 9.20 -0.35 -2.99
C SER A 253 10.11 -1.23 -3.81
N MET A 254 9.76 -2.50 -3.92
CA MET A 254 10.53 -3.53 -4.61
C MET A 254 9.62 -4.44 -5.44
N ILE A 255 10.15 -4.97 -6.52
CA ILE A 255 9.53 -5.99 -7.36
C ILE A 255 10.19 -7.32 -7.00
N ALA A 256 9.36 -8.33 -6.73
CA ALA A 256 9.80 -9.71 -6.56
C ALA A 256 9.31 -10.56 -7.73
N LEU A 257 10.23 -11.21 -8.42
CA LEU A 257 9.97 -12.06 -9.58
C LEU A 257 9.96 -13.53 -9.17
N PRO A 258 9.03 -14.35 -9.74
CA PRO A 258 8.87 -15.76 -9.42
C PRO A 258 10.07 -16.64 -9.83
#